data_bebf8a682d8f46f9123590620fe5eccd
#
_entry.id   bebf8a682d8f46f9123590620fe5eccd
#
_cell.length_a   1.000
_cell.length_b   1.000
_cell.length_c   1.000
_cell.angle_alpha   90.00
_cell.angle_beta   90.00
_cell.angle_gamma   90.00
#
_symmetry.space_group_name_H-M   'P 1'
#
loop_
_entity.id
_entity.type
_entity.pdbx_description
1 polymer ?
#
loop_
_entity_poly.entity_id
_entity_poly.type
_entity_poly.pdbx_seq_one_letter_code
_entity_poly.pdbx_strand_id
1 'polypeptide(L)'
;MKHESIIVVYDSCQAMAEKIADKLGAETVSVQSMNSRQVENCQSFVLAVEFQTNGQMTPHWQYAFLTFREVSLKGKSFAVIVALGNKHDNGRVVKEFCDGLKGNGAHIVGDQLYVNTPNQSLDNWICAISPNL
;
A
#
# COMPACT_ATOMS: atom_id res chain seq x y z
N MET A 1 21.34 5.89 0.58
CA MET A 1 20.68 6.49 -0.60
C MET A 1 19.24 6.03 -0.67
N LYS A 2 18.30 6.94 -0.89
CA LYS A 2 16.90 6.58 -1.04
C LYS A 2 16.62 5.95 -2.39
N HIS A 3 15.72 4.98 -2.40
CA HIS A 3 15.21 4.41 -3.65
C HIS A 3 14.15 5.35 -4.22
N GLU A 4 14.51 6.13 -5.21
CA GLU A 4 13.58 7.09 -5.82
C GLU A 4 12.36 6.42 -6.46
N SER A 5 12.48 5.13 -6.79
CA SER A 5 11.41 4.38 -7.43
C SER A 5 10.44 3.70 -6.45
N ILE A 6 10.64 3.85 -5.15
CA ILE A 6 9.76 3.27 -4.12
C ILE A 6 9.08 4.40 -3.36
N ILE A 7 7.75 4.34 -3.28
CA ILE A 7 7.00 5.28 -2.45
C ILE A 7 6.10 4.53 -1.46
N VAL A 8 5.93 5.12 -0.28
CA VAL A 8 5.02 4.63 0.76
C VAL A 8 3.85 5.60 0.81
N VAL A 9 2.66 5.12 0.45
CA VAL A 9 1.45 5.95 0.36
C VAL A 9 0.61 5.74 1.62
N TYR A 10 0.21 6.84 2.26
CA TYR A 10 -0.54 6.82 3.51
C TYR A 10 -1.71 7.81 3.47
N ASP A 11 -2.68 7.64 4.37
CA ASP A 11 -3.76 8.61 4.55
C ASP A 11 -3.56 9.37 5.86
N SER A 12 -3.91 8.78 7.01
CA SER A 12 -3.72 9.44 8.30
C SER A 12 -2.55 8.88 9.12
N CYS A 13 -2.06 7.69 8.80
CA CYS A 13 -1.01 7.02 9.58
C CYS A 13 0.39 7.41 9.10
N GLN A 14 0.71 8.70 9.16
CA GLN A 14 1.98 9.25 8.66
C GLN A 14 3.20 8.67 9.38
N ALA A 15 3.14 8.56 10.72
CA ALA A 15 4.28 8.06 11.49
C ALA A 15 4.67 6.63 11.09
N MET A 16 3.66 5.78 10.85
CA MET A 16 3.91 4.42 10.38
C MET A 16 4.54 4.42 8.99
N ALA A 17 4.02 5.27 8.09
CA ALA A 17 4.55 5.38 6.73
C ALA A 17 6.01 5.84 6.74
N GLU A 18 6.35 6.81 7.58
CA GLU A 18 7.72 7.28 7.72
C GLU A 18 8.65 6.18 8.24
N LYS A 19 8.19 5.39 9.21
CA LYS A 19 8.97 4.27 9.72
C LYS A 19 9.26 3.23 8.63
N ILE A 20 8.26 2.91 7.83
CA ILE A 20 8.42 1.97 6.71
C ILE A 20 9.39 2.55 5.68
N ALA A 21 9.20 3.82 5.33
CA ALA A 21 10.04 4.49 4.33
C ALA A 21 11.50 4.56 4.76
N ASP A 22 11.76 4.84 6.04
CA ASP A 22 13.12 4.89 6.57
C ASP A 22 13.82 3.54 6.42
N LYS A 23 13.12 2.45 6.68
CA LYS A 23 13.70 1.11 6.58
C LYS A 23 13.93 0.67 5.14
N LEU A 24 13.11 1.16 4.21
CA LEU A 24 13.23 0.82 2.79
C LEU A 24 14.10 1.81 2.01
N GLY A 25 14.45 2.94 2.61
CA GLY A 25 15.11 4.02 1.87
C GLY A 25 14.18 4.68 0.86
N ALA A 26 12.89 4.75 1.18
CA ALA A 26 11.84 5.24 0.28
C ALA A 26 11.33 6.62 0.66
N GLU A 27 10.52 7.20 -0.21
CA GLU A 27 9.81 8.46 0.05
C GLU A 27 8.40 8.16 0.57
N THR A 28 7.81 9.09 1.30
CA THR A 28 6.41 9.02 1.70
C THR A 28 5.58 9.98 0.86
N VAL A 29 4.35 9.56 0.55
CA VAL A 29 3.40 10.38 -0.22
C VAL A 29 2.02 10.26 0.44
N SER A 30 1.39 11.40 0.72
CA SER A 30 -0.01 11.38 1.17
C SER A 30 -0.89 10.90 0.02
N VAL A 31 -1.85 10.03 0.33
CA VAL A 31 -2.79 9.53 -0.69
C VAL A 31 -3.59 10.66 -1.33
N GLN A 32 -3.82 11.75 -0.58
CA GLN A 32 -4.51 12.92 -1.10
C GLN A 32 -3.72 13.65 -2.18
N SER A 33 -2.39 13.58 -2.10
CA SER A 33 -1.48 14.26 -3.03
C SER A 33 -1.03 13.36 -4.17
N MET A 34 -1.37 12.08 -4.14
CA MET A 34 -0.95 11.13 -5.17
C MET A 34 -1.71 11.39 -6.47
N ASN A 35 -0.99 11.34 -7.58
CA ASN A 35 -1.58 11.54 -8.90
C ASN A 35 -1.06 10.47 -9.88
N SER A 36 -1.67 10.42 -11.06
CA SER A 36 -1.33 9.41 -12.06
C SER A 36 0.13 9.48 -12.52
N ARG A 37 0.72 10.69 -12.56
CA ARG A 37 2.13 10.84 -12.94
C ARG A 37 3.05 10.15 -11.94
N GLN A 38 2.79 10.28 -10.65
CA GLN A 38 3.58 9.57 -9.64
C GLN A 38 3.44 8.06 -9.78
N VAL A 39 2.23 7.58 -10.06
CA VAL A 39 2.00 6.15 -10.30
C VAL A 39 2.78 5.67 -11.50
N GLU A 40 2.78 6.45 -12.60
CA GLU A 40 3.52 6.10 -13.81
C GLU A 40 5.03 6.07 -13.58
N ASN A 41 5.55 7.00 -12.79
CA ASN A 41 7.00 7.18 -12.62
C ASN A 41 7.63 6.30 -11.55
N CYS A 42 6.84 5.73 -10.65
CA CYS A 42 7.36 4.86 -9.59
C CYS A 42 7.22 3.40 -9.99
N GLN A 43 8.16 2.57 -9.51
CA GLN A 43 8.16 1.14 -9.81
C GLN A 43 7.61 0.30 -8.69
N SER A 44 7.72 0.76 -7.45
CA SER A 44 7.33 0.00 -6.28
C SER A 44 6.56 0.86 -5.29
N PHE A 45 5.54 0.26 -4.70
CA PHE A 45 4.60 0.97 -3.83
C PHE A 45 4.35 0.16 -2.57
N VAL A 46 4.34 0.85 -1.43
CA VAL A 46 3.79 0.29 -0.20
C VAL A 46 2.55 1.11 0.11
N LEU A 47 1.40 0.45 0.17
CA LEU A 47 0.11 1.12 0.36
C LEU A 47 -0.39 0.85 1.78
N ALA A 48 -0.43 1.89 2.61
CA ALA A 48 -0.95 1.81 3.97
C ALA A 48 -2.44 2.18 3.94
N VAL A 49 -3.28 1.19 3.63
CA VAL A 49 -4.72 1.40 3.46
C VAL A 49 -5.41 1.49 4.81
N GLU A 50 -6.54 2.22 4.84
CA GLU A 50 -7.31 2.45 6.06
C GLU A 50 -8.79 2.23 5.81
N PHE A 51 -9.48 1.67 6.81
CA PHE A 51 -10.89 1.37 6.73
C PHE A 51 -11.68 2.18 7.76
N GLN A 52 -12.89 2.55 7.37
CA GLN A 52 -13.85 3.20 8.25
C GLN A 52 -14.62 2.14 9.06
N THR A 53 -15.33 2.59 10.09
CA THR A 53 -16.14 1.69 10.93
C THR A 53 -17.27 0.99 10.16
N ASN A 54 -17.68 1.57 9.01
CA ASN A 54 -18.70 0.96 8.15
C ASN A 54 -18.16 -0.15 7.23
N GLY A 55 -16.87 -0.50 7.35
CA GLY A 55 -16.25 -1.56 6.56
C GLY A 55 -15.69 -1.13 5.21
N GLN A 56 -15.87 0.11 4.83
CA GLN A 56 -15.35 0.64 3.56
C GLN A 56 -13.99 1.32 3.78
N MET A 57 -13.15 1.31 2.76
CA MET A 57 -11.93 2.10 2.78
C MET A 57 -12.27 3.58 2.95
N THR A 58 -11.35 4.35 3.53
CA THR A 58 -11.52 5.80 3.63
C THR A 58 -11.71 6.41 2.24
N PRO A 59 -12.41 7.56 2.14
CA PRO A 59 -12.69 8.18 0.82
C PRO A 59 -11.46 8.44 -0.03
N HIS A 60 -10.35 8.85 0.58
CA HIS A 60 -9.11 9.09 -0.16
C HIS A 60 -8.58 7.80 -0.80
N TRP A 61 -8.68 6.67 -0.10
CA TRP A 61 -8.26 5.39 -0.64
C TRP A 61 -9.21 4.88 -1.71
N GLN A 62 -10.50 5.13 -1.59
CA GLN A 62 -11.46 4.80 -2.65
C GLN A 62 -11.13 5.56 -3.94
N TYR A 63 -10.80 6.84 -3.81
CA TYR A 63 -10.42 7.65 -4.96
C TYR A 63 -9.09 7.19 -5.57
N ALA A 64 -8.11 6.88 -4.72
CA ALA A 64 -6.79 6.40 -5.17
C ALA A 64 -6.92 5.10 -5.98
N PHE A 65 -7.83 4.22 -5.58
CA PHE A 65 -8.07 2.98 -6.31
C PHE A 65 -8.50 3.25 -7.75
N LEU A 66 -9.33 4.27 -7.97
CA LEU A 66 -9.71 4.67 -9.32
C LEU A 66 -8.49 5.14 -10.12
N THR A 67 -7.59 5.89 -9.50
CA THR A 67 -6.35 6.32 -10.15
C THR A 67 -5.51 5.12 -10.59
N PHE A 68 -5.36 4.12 -9.73
CA PHE A 68 -4.62 2.90 -10.07
C PHE A 68 -5.26 2.13 -11.23
N ARG A 69 -6.57 2.20 -11.38
CA ARG A 69 -7.28 1.53 -12.47
C ARG A 69 -7.12 2.22 -13.82
N GLU A 70 -6.81 3.52 -13.81
CA GLU A 70 -6.65 4.33 -15.03
C GLU A 70 -5.25 4.24 -15.63
N VAL A 71 -4.27 3.76 -14.87
CA VAL A 71 -2.86 3.70 -15.27
C VAL A 71 -2.43 2.25 -15.38
N SER A 72 -1.70 1.88 -16.43
CA SER A 72 -1.14 0.54 -16.51
C SER A 72 -0.14 0.33 -15.37
N LEU A 73 -0.31 -0.77 -14.64
CA LEU A 73 0.56 -1.14 -13.53
C LEU A 73 1.54 -2.25 -13.90
N LYS A 74 1.65 -2.55 -15.18
CA LYS A 74 2.53 -3.60 -15.67
C LYS A 74 3.97 -3.35 -15.26
N GLY A 75 4.59 -4.35 -14.67
CA GLY A 75 5.98 -4.26 -14.21
C GLY A 75 6.16 -3.56 -12.87
N LYS A 76 5.07 -3.14 -12.23
CA LYS A 76 5.12 -2.48 -10.93
C LYS A 76 4.81 -3.45 -9.80
N SER A 77 5.45 -3.21 -8.65
CA SER A 77 5.30 -4.05 -7.46
C SER A 77 4.56 -3.28 -6.36
N PHE A 78 3.65 -3.96 -5.69
CA PHE A 78 2.84 -3.38 -4.63
C PHE A 78 2.87 -4.27 -3.39
N ALA A 79 3.11 -3.68 -2.23
CA ALA A 79 2.92 -4.33 -0.94
C ALA A 79 1.82 -3.58 -0.19
N VAL A 80 0.91 -4.30 0.45
CA VAL A 80 -0.25 -3.70 1.11
C VAL A 80 -0.20 -3.96 2.60
N ILE A 81 -0.30 -2.90 3.39
CA ILE A 81 -0.46 -2.96 4.84
C ILE A 81 -1.78 -2.29 5.21
N VAL A 82 -2.55 -2.95 6.08
CA VAL A 82 -3.81 -2.40 6.57
C VAL A 82 -3.52 -1.68 7.89
N ALA A 83 -3.43 -0.35 7.81
CA ALA A 83 -3.06 0.50 8.93
C ALA A 83 -4.21 0.67 9.94
N LEU A 84 -5.44 0.78 9.43
CA LEU A 84 -6.66 0.80 10.23
C LEU A 84 -7.64 -0.18 9.63
N GLY A 85 -7.97 -1.23 10.38
CA GLY A 85 -8.84 -2.30 9.94
C GLY A 85 -8.38 -3.64 10.47
N ASN A 86 -9.10 -4.70 10.14
CA ASN A 86 -8.74 -6.04 10.58
C ASN A 86 -9.13 -7.06 9.51
N LYS A 87 -8.52 -8.25 9.60
CA LYS A 87 -8.71 -9.29 8.60
C LYS A 87 -10.13 -9.83 8.58
N HIS A 88 -10.75 -9.94 9.75
CA HIS A 88 -12.11 -10.48 9.86
C HIS A 88 -13.13 -9.61 9.13
N ASP A 89 -13.10 -8.29 9.36
CA ASP A 89 -14.10 -7.38 8.81
C ASP A 89 -13.75 -6.87 7.41
N ASN A 90 -12.45 -6.75 7.10
CA ASN A 90 -11.99 -6.05 5.91
C ASN A 90 -11.25 -6.93 4.91
N GLY A 91 -10.97 -8.18 5.25
CA GLY A 91 -10.15 -9.06 4.43
C GLY A 91 -10.68 -9.25 3.02
N ARG A 92 -12.00 -9.31 2.86
CA ARG A 92 -12.62 -9.45 1.54
C ARG A 92 -12.36 -8.22 0.65
N VAL A 93 -12.53 -7.02 1.22
CA VAL A 93 -12.31 -5.78 0.47
C VAL A 93 -10.83 -5.62 0.13
N VAL A 94 -9.94 -5.97 1.06
CA VAL A 94 -8.49 -5.95 0.79
C VAL A 94 -8.13 -6.90 -0.34
N LYS A 95 -8.72 -8.11 -0.35
CA LYS A 95 -8.49 -9.06 -1.43
C LYS A 95 -8.97 -8.52 -2.77
N GLU A 96 -10.17 -7.92 -2.80
CA GLU A 96 -10.71 -7.32 -4.01
C GLU A 96 -9.84 -6.16 -4.51
N PHE A 97 -9.32 -5.36 -3.59
CA PHE A 97 -8.40 -4.29 -3.92
C PHE A 97 -7.12 -4.83 -4.57
N CYS A 98 -6.52 -5.84 -3.96
CA CYS A 98 -5.31 -6.46 -4.51
C CYS A 98 -5.58 -7.13 -5.86
N ASP A 99 -6.71 -7.81 -6.00
CA ASP A 99 -7.10 -8.43 -7.26
C ASP A 99 -7.29 -7.39 -8.36
N GLY A 100 -7.83 -6.22 -8.01
CA GLY A 100 -7.97 -5.10 -8.94
C GLY A 100 -6.61 -4.58 -9.42
N LEU A 101 -5.64 -4.47 -8.53
CA LEU A 101 -4.29 -4.07 -8.90
C LEU A 101 -3.65 -5.12 -9.83
N LYS A 102 -3.78 -6.40 -9.49
CA LYS A 102 -3.28 -7.49 -10.33
C LYS A 102 -3.92 -7.49 -11.72
N GLY A 103 -5.22 -7.22 -11.77
CA GLY A 103 -5.96 -7.14 -13.02
C GLY A 103 -5.45 -6.05 -13.95
N ASN A 104 -4.79 -5.04 -13.40
CA ASN A 104 -4.18 -3.96 -14.19
C ASN A 104 -2.67 -4.15 -14.37
N GLY A 105 -2.14 -5.32 -14.08
CA GLY A 105 -0.76 -5.70 -14.37
C GLY A 105 0.19 -5.68 -13.19
N ALA A 106 -0.26 -5.30 -11.99
CA ALA A 106 0.61 -5.20 -10.82
C ALA A 106 1.02 -6.57 -10.29
N HIS A 107 2.21 -6.62 -9.71
CA HIS A 107 2.68 -7.73 -8.91
C HIS A 107 2.48 -7.40 -7.44
N ILE A 108 1.77 -8.25 -6.69
CA ILE A 108 1.57 -8.07 -5.25
C ILE A 108 2.66 -8.82 -4.51
N VAL A 109 3.43 -8.09 -3.71
CA VAL A 109 4.59 -8.62 -2.98
C VAL A 109 4.17 -9.07 -1.59
N GLY A 110 4.37 -10.36 -1.31
CA GLY A 110 4.12 -10.92 0.00
C GLY A 110 2.65 -10.92 0.42
N ASP A 111 2.43 -11.27 1.67
CA ASP A 111 1.09 -11.25 2.27
C ASP A 111 0.74 -9.85 2.75
N GLN A 112 -0.54 -9.54 2.79
CA GLN A 112 -0.99 -8.27 3.36
C GLN A 112 -0.84 -8.31 4.88
N LEU A 113 -0.22 -7.27 5.45
CA LEU A 113 -0.07 -7.15 6.89
C LEU A 113 -1.25 -6.39 7.48
N TYR A 114 -1.85 -6.94 8.53
CA TYR A 114 -2.87 -6.24 9.32
C TYR A 114 -2.23 -5.83 10.65
N VAL A 115 -2.06 -4.53 10.86
CA VAL A 115 -1.30 -4.01 12.01
C VAL A 115 -1.87 -4.47 13.35
N ASN A 116 -3.19 -4.64 13.41
CA ASN A 116 -3.87 -5.05 14.63
C ASN A 116 -3.79 -6.56 14.93
N THR A 117 -3.18 -7.34 14.04
CA THR A 117 -3.12 -8.80 14.22
C THR A 117 -1.99 -9.15 15.17
N PRO A 118 -2.27 -9.83 16.30
CA PRO A 118 -1.22 -10.35 17.17
C PRO A 118 -0.29 -11.28 16.38
N ASN A 119 0.96 -11.34 16.78
CA ASN A 119 1.97 -12.21 16.19
C ASN A 119 2.45 -11.79 14.78
N GLN A 120 1.99 -10.65 14.28
CA GLN A 120 2.56 -10.09 13.06
C GLN A 120 3.45 -8.89 13.41
N SER A 121 4.68 -8.91 12.95
CA SER A 121 5.67 -7.87 13.20
C SER A 121 5.82 -6.99 11.95
N LEU A 122 5.71 -5.68 12.14
CA LEU A 122 5.96 -4.72 11.06
C LEU A 122 7.38 -4.87 10.52
N ASP A 123 8.36 -5.01 11.42
CA ASP A 123 9.76 -5.13 11.00
C ASP A 123 10.00 -6.39 10.19
N ASN A 124 9.45 -7.51 10.61
CA ASN A 124 9.59 -8.77 9.87
C ASN A 124 8.91 -8.69 8.50
N TRP A 125 7.75 -8.04 8.44
CA TRP A 125 7.04 -7.86 7.18
C TRP A 125 7.86 -7.00 6.20
N ILE A 126 8.43 -5.90 6.68
CA ILE A 126 9.28 -5.03 5.85
C ILE A 126 10.47 -5.82 5.31
N CYS A 127 11.11 -6.63 6.17
CA CYS A 127 12.22 -7.49 5.73
C CYS A 127 11.78 -8.48 4.65
N ALA A 128 10.58 -9.02 4.78
CA ALA A 128 10.07 -10.01 3.83
C ALA A 128 9.74 -9.40 2.45
N ILE A 129 9.20 -8.18 2.42
CA ILE A 129 8.81 -7.55 1.15
C ILE A 129 9.97 -6.85 0.45
N SER A 130 10.96 -6.38 1.20
CA SER A 130 12.04 -5.53 0.69
C SER A 130 12.76 -6.10 -0.54
N PRO A 131 13.14 -7.40 -0.58
CA PRO A 131 13.86 -7.93 -1.74
C PRO A 131 13.08 -7.91 -3.04
N ASN A 132 11.76 -7.81 -2.97
CA ASN A 132 10.90 -7.93 -4.15
C ASN A 132 10.25 -6.61 -4.58
N LEU A 133 10.61 -5.53 -3.90
CA LEU A 133 10.15 -4.21 -4.27
C LEU A 133 11.03 -3.54 -5.30
#